data_5957f902145032c42b1ed0da39ef95e5
#
_entry.id   5957f902145032c42b1ed0da39ef95e5
#
_cell.length_a   1.000
_cell.length_b   1.000
_cell.length_c   1.000
_cell.angle_alpha   90.00
_cell.angle_beta   90.00
_cell.angle_gamma   90.00
#
_symmetry.space_group_name_H-M   'P 1'
#
loop_
_entity.id
_entity.type
_entity.pdbx_description
1 polymer ?
#
loop_
_entity_poly.entity_id
_entity_poly.type
_entity_poly.pdbx_seq_one_letter_code
_entity_poly.pdbx_strand_id
1 'polypeptide(L)'
;MMGKQVKHFCKDAISLENSNLIFHLVKKDGVYQTVQLQTGYNFMDGEPEEYDIGSSEGNDNINNKSVNFFKWPIGRIKEPKFMHRYGYYECRCKLLNKPGWWSAFWLQSPTIGATLDPETAGVEVDIMEDFRRDGVVQCNNHWNGYGSQHESTGAVETKVENTDDGYHSFGLLWTPDKYEYYIDGVLINTETTPVSKIPQFILLTTEAIGYRCSDWNAWDELETSVGDTWKVDFVRVFDRK
;
A
#
# COMPACT_ATOMS: atom_id res chain seq x y z
N MET A 1 -7.15 -5.21 0.00
CA MET A 1 -7.60 -4.09 0.80
C MET A 1 -7.66 -4.44 2.27
N MET A 2 -6.87 -3.80 3.08
CA MET A 2 -6.61 -4.24 4.44
C MET A 2 -7.53 -3.57 5.45
N GLY A 3 -8.12 -4.36 6.35
CA GLY A 3 -8.83 -3.91 7.54
C GLY A 3 -10.31 -3.56 7.37
N LYS A 4 -11.00 -3.50 8.47
CA LYS A 4 -12.39 -3.04 8.63
C LYS A 4 -12.57 -1.54 8.40
N GLN A 5 -11.71 -0.94 7.64
CA GLN A 5 -11.76 0.50 7.48
C GLN A 5 -12.93 0.86 6.62
N VAL A 6 -13.72 1.75 7.15
CA VAL A 6 -14.75 2.40 6.37
C VAL A 6 -14.02 3.20 5.30
N LYS A 7 -13.99 2.65 4.10
CA LYS A 7 -13.32 3.28 2.98
C LYS A 7 -14.23 4.35 2.46
N HIS A 8 -14.00 5.51 2.94
CA HIS A 8 -14.60 6.69 2.37
C HIS A 8 -13.62 7.26 1.35
N PHE A 9 -13.58 6.64 0.17
CA PHE A 9 -12.86 7.22 -0.95
C PHE A 9 -13.60 8.43 -1.46
N CYS A 10 -12.94 9.56 -1.42
CA CYS A 10 -13.45 10.80 -1.92
C CYS A 10 -12.56 11.34 -3.05
N LYS A 11 -13.16 11.62 -4.20
CA LYS A 11 -12.42 12.26 -5.30
C LYS A 11 -11.87 13.63 -4.94
N ASP A 12 -12.45 14.30 -3.92
CA ASP A 12 -11.97 15.58 -3.42
C ASP A 12 -10.71 15.43 -2.56
N ALA A 13 -10.35 14.18 -2.17
CA ALA A 13 -9.12 13.88 -1.44
C ALA A 13 -7.88 13.77 -2.35
N ILE A 14 -7.99 14.15 -3.62
CA ILE A 14 -6.88 14.13 -4.56
C ILE A 14 -6.95 15.31 -5.52
N SER A 15 -5.79 15.90 -5.83
CA SER A 15 -5.64 16.95 -6.83
C SER A 15 -4.34 16.79 -7.63
N LEU A 16 -4.26 17.52 -8.75
CA LEU A 16 -3.03 17.69 -9.53
C LEU A 16 -2.68 19.16 -9.54
N GLU A 17 -1.57 19.53 -8.91
CA GLU A 17 -1.15 20.93 -8.79
C GLU A 17 0.37 21.02 -8.95
N ASN A 18 0.83 21.98 -9.76
CA ASN A 18 2.26 22.24 -9.97
C ASN A 18 3.06 20.97 -10.29
N SER A 19 2.52 20.15 -11.18
CA SER A 19 3.09 18.84 -11.58
C SER A 19 3.20 17.79 -10.46
N ASN A 20 2.53 18.01 -9.34
CA ASN A 20 2.44 17.01 -8.27
C ASN A 20 1.06 16.38 -8.23
N LEU A 21 1.03 15.10 -7.93
CA LEU A 21 -0.15 14.42 -7.46
C LEU A 21 -0.24 14.63 -5.94
N ILE A 22 -1.35 15.21 -5.47
CA ILE A 22 -1.52 15.57 -4.08
C ILE A 22 -2.69 14.79 -3.48
N PHE A 23 -2.40 14.05 -2.44
CA PHE A 23 -3.39 13.39 -1.58
C PHE A 23 -3.71 14.30 -0.41
N HIS A 24 -4.98 14.42 -0.08
CA HIS A 24 -5.49 15.27 0.99
C HIS A 24 -6.21 14.44 2.04
N LEU A 25 -5.97 14.75 3.30
CA LEU A 25 -6.88 14.34 4.36
C LEU A 25 -8.02 15.34 4.41
N VAL A 26 -9.24 14.91 4.07
CA VAL A 26 -10.44 15.74 4.11
C VAL A 26 -11.43 15.23 5.13
N LYS A 27 -12.28 16.14 5.65
CA LYS A 27 -13.41 15.78 6.49
C LYS A 27 -14.69 16.27 5.84
N LYS A 28 -15.63 15.37 5.58
CA LYS A 28 -16.91 15.68 4.96
C LYS A 28 -18.02 15.00 5.73
N ASP A 29 -19.04 15.77 6.12
CA ASP A 29 -20.17 15.26 6.91
C ASP A 29 -19.75 14.51 8.19
N GLY A 30 -18.71 15.00 8.86
CA GLY A 30 -18.16 14.39 10.07
C GLY A 30 -17.27 13.16 9.83
N VAL A 31 -17.07 12.75 8.59
CA VAL A 31 -16.27 11.56 8.22
C VAL A 31 -14.94 11.97 7.61
N TYR A 32 -13.85 11.37 8.10
CA TYR A 32 -12.53 11.53 7.48
C TYR A 32 -12.44 10.71 6.21
N GLN A 33 -11.91 11.30 5.16
CA GLN A 33 -11.85 10.70 3.83
C GLN A 33 -10.46 10.87 3.26
N THR A 34 -10.01 9.83 2.58
CA THR A 34 -8.74 9.74 1.89
C THR A 34 -8.96 9.13 0.51
N VAL A 35 -7.89 8.74 -0.18
CA VAL A 35 -7.99 8.12 -1.50
C VAL A 35 -6.91 7.07 -1.69
N GLN A 36 -7.22 6.09 -2.52
CA GLN A 36 -6.29 5.07 -3.01
C GLN A 36 -6.23 5.14 -4.53
N LEU A 37 -5.02 5.15 -5.08
CA LEU A 37 -4.77 4.96 -6.51
C LEU A 37 -4.04 3.64 -6.72
N GLN A 38 -4.45 2.91 -7.76
CA GLN A 38 -3.82 1.65 -8.13
C GLN A 38 -3.80 1.47 -9.65
N THR A 39 -2.76 0.81 -10.14
CA THR A 39 -2.59 0.56 -11.58
C THR A 39 -3.11 -0.81 -12.02
N GLY A 40 -3.52 -1.64 -11.08
CA GLY A 40 -4.07 -2.97 -11.30
C GLY A 40 -5.04 -3.35 -10.19
N TYR A 41 -5.45 -4.61 -10.16
CA TYR A 41 -6.42 -5.13 -9.22
C TYR A 41 -6.02 -6.53 -8.77
N ASN A 42 -6.32 -6.87 -7.55
CA ASN A 42 -6.29 -8.26 -7.11
C ASN A 42 -7.71 -8.86 -7.08
N PHE A 43 -7.79 -10.17 -6.91
CA PHE A 43 -9.06 -10.88 -6.90
C PHE A 43 -9.94 -10.54 -5.68
N MET A 44 -9.40 -9.83 -4.69
CA MET A 44 -10.12 -9.39 -3.49
C MET A 44 -10.69 -7.96 -3.62
N ASP A 45 -10.37 -7.24 -4.70
CA ASP A 45 -10.77 -5.84 -4.89
C ASP A 45 -12.21 -5.68 -5.42
N GLY A 46 -12.90 -6.76 -5.71
CA GLY A 46 -14.28 -6.71 -6.19
C GLY A 46 -15.26 -6.35 -5.09
N GLU A 47 -16.38 -5.77 -5.48
CA GLU A 47 -17.52 -5.62 -4.60
C GLU A 47 -18.10 -6.99 -4.26
N PRO A 48 -18.57 -7.21 -3.03
CA PRO A 48 -19.13 -8.49 -2.62
C PRO A 48 -20.25 -9.02 -3.54
N GLU A 49 -21.04 -8.11 -4.06
CA GLU A 49 -22.16 -8.42 -4.98
C GLU A 49 -21.66 -8.85 -6.37
N GLU A 50 -20.49 -8.38 -6.81
CA GLU A 50 -19.90 -8.82 -8.09
C GLU A 50 -19.40 -10.26 -8.04
N TYR A 51 -19.05 -10.74 -6.87
CA TYR A 51 -18.34 -12.00 -6.73
C TYR A 51 -19.14 -13.12 -6.10
N ASP A 52 -20.38 -12.90 -5.67
CA ASP A 52 -21.15 -13.91 -4.94
C ASP A 52 -20.23 -14.75 -4.02
N ILE A 53 -19.50 -14.04 -3.18
CA ILE A 53 -18.56 -14.65 -2.25
C ILE A 53 -19.28 -15.43 -1.17
N GLY A 54 -20.38 -16.04 -1.53
CA GLY A 54 -21.27 -16.81 -0.70
C GLY A 54 -21.12 -16.42 0.75
N SER A 55 -22.10 -15.93 1.38
CA SER A 55 -22.07 -15.51 2.77
C SER A 55 -21.30 -16.53 3.60
N SER A 56 -20.02 -16.30 3.82
CA SER A 56 -19.35 -16.98 4.91
C SER A 56 -19.94 -16.35 6.15
N GLU A 57 -21.02 -16.95 6.65
CA GLU A 57 -21.67 -16.49 7.86
C GLU A 57 -20.60 -16.21 8.91
N GLY A 58 -20.55 -14.99 9.36
CA GLY A 58 -19.67 -14.56 10.43
C GLY A 58 -18.25 -14.16 10.05
N ASN A 59 -17.91 -13.99 8.79
CA ASN A 59 -16.54 -13.64 8.41
C ASN A 59 -16.41 -12.29 7.71
N ASP A 60 -16.83 -11.23 8.40
CA ASP A 60 -16.67 -9.85 7.95
C ASP A 60 -15.22 -9.37 7.99
N ASN A 61 -14.31 -10.22 8.45
CA ASN A 61 -12.91 -9.88 8.53
C ASN A 61 -12.22 -10.20 7.20
N ILE A 62 -11.76 -9.19 6.51
CA ILE A 62 -11.00 -9.34 5.27
C ILE A 62 -9.77 -10.24 5.44
N ASN A 63 -9.16 -10.25 6.62
CA ASN A 63 -8.01 -11.08 6.92
C ASN A 63 -8.33 -12.58 6.84
N ASN A 64 -9.59 -12.96 6.97
CA ASN A 64 -10.01 -14.35 6.84
C ASN A 64 -10.45 -14.70 5.41
N LYS A 65 -10.62 -13.75 4.51
CA LYS A 65 -11.05 -14.01 3.15
C LYS A 65 -10.00 -14.76 2.35
N SER A 66 -8.72 -14.52 2.57
CA SER A 66 -7.64 -15.24 1.92
C SER A 66 -7.62 -16.74 2.24
N VAL A 67 -8.17 -17.16 3.36
CA VAL A 67 -8.29 -18.59 3.73
C VAL A 67 -9.36 -19.31 2.91
N ASN A 68 -10.25 -18.56 2.31
CA ASN A 68 -11.37 -19.06 1.51
C ASN A 68 -11.25 -18.73 0.02
N PHE A 69 -10.06 -18.45 -0.45
CA PHE A 69 -9.82 -17.99 -1.82
C PHE A 69 -10.32 -18.95 -2.91
N PHE A 70 -10.44 -20.24 -2.63
CA PHE A 70 -11.02 -21.21 -3.56
C PHE A 70 -12.47 -20.88 -3.99
N LYS A 71 -13.17 -20.08 -3.20
CA LYS A 71 -14.52 -19.62 -3.50
C LYS A 71 -14.56 -18.34 -4.33
N TRP A 72 -13.40 -17.73 -4.58
CA TRP A 72 -13.31 -16.47 -5.28
C TRP A 72 -13.26 -16.69 -6.80
N PRO A 73 -14.04 -15.94 -7.56
CA PRO A 73 -14.03 -16.06 -9.02
C PRO A 73 -12.82 -15.31 -9.60
N ILE A 74 -11.65 -15.89 -9.51
CA ILE A 74 -10.39 -15.32 -10.00
C ILE A 74 -10.49 -14.82 -11.45
N GLY A 75 -11.34 -15.43 -12.25
CA GLY A 75 -11.58 -15.00 -13.63
C GLY A 75 -12.21 -13.61 -13.81
N ARG A 76 -12.59 -12.94 -12.72
CA ARG A 76 -13.16 -11.58 -12.75
C ARG A 76 -12.16 -10.47 -12.36
N ILE A 77 -10.88 -10.76 -12.30
CA ILE A 77 -9.86 -9.73 -12.13
C ILE A 77 -9.97 -8.74 -13.28
N LYS A 78 -10.10 -7.45 -12.95
CA LYS A 78 -10.16 -6.39 -13.96
C LYS A 78 -8.82 -6.27 -14.68
N GLU A 79 -8.87 -5.94 -15.97
CA GLU A 79 -7.66 -5.69 -16.76
C GLU A 79 -6.82 -4.58 -16.11
N PRO A 80 -5.55 -4.83 -15.80
CA PRO A 80 -4.70 -3.82 -15.21
C PRO A 80 -4.34 -2.73 -16.22
N LYS A 81 -4.17 -1.52 -15.75
CA LYS A 81 -3.64 -0.43 -16.57
C LYS A 81 -2.11 -0.53 -16.71
N PHE A 82 -1.46 -1.02 -15.67
CA PHE A 82 -0.02 -1.27 -15.66
C PHE A 82 0.32 -2.31 -14.62
N MET A 83 1.08 -3.31 -15.01
CA MET A 83 1.78 -4.26 -14.15
C MET A 83 3.16 -4.50 -14.71
N HIS A 84 4.11 -4.72 -13.84
CA HIS A 84 5.49 -4.97 -14.25
C HIS A 84 6.15 -5.99 -13.32
N ARG A 85 7.16 -6.68 -13.82
CA ARG A 85 7.92 -7.66 -13.06
C ARG A 85 9.40 -7.32 -13.13
N TYR A 86 10.03 -7.28 -11.97
CA TYR A 86 11.43 -6.90 -11.80
C TYR A 86 11.70 -5.42 -12.17
N GLY A 87 12.96 -5.00 -12.15
CA GLY A 87 13.34 -3.63 -12.47
C GLY A 87 13.50 -2.75 -11.23
N TYR A 88 13.63 -1.46 -11.46
CA TYR A 88 13.74 -0.45 -10.40
C TYR A 88 12.50 0.42 -10.37
N TYR A 89 11.83 0.46 -9.23
CA TYR A 89 10.66 1.26 -8.96
C TYR A 89 11.06 2.44 -8.09
N GLU A 90 10.59 3.63 -8.39
CA GLU A 90 10.91 4.83 -7.65
C GLU A 90 9.69 5.71 -7.49
N CYS A 91 9.45 6.17 -6.27
CA CYS A 91 8.50 7.23 -5.95
C CYS A 91 9.26 8.39 -5.32
N ARG A 92 9.15 9.59 -5.90
CA ARG A 92 9.64 10.80 -5.29
C ARG A 92 8.46 11.56 -4.68
N CYS A 93 8.48 11.74 -3.37
CA CYS A 93 7.38 12.37 -2.66
C CYS A 93 7.86 13.22 -1.48
N LYS A 94 6.99 14.14 -1.05
CA LYS A 94 7.10 14.82 0.23
C LYS A 94 6.15 14.15 1.21
N LEU A 95 6.69 13.65 2.32
CA LEU A 95 5.96 12.90 3.33
C LEU A 95 4.90 13.75 4.05
N LEU A 96 4.06 13.09 4.82
CA LEU A 96 3.05 13.71 5.65
C LEU A 96 3.68 14.63 6.70
N ASN A 97 2.98 15.74 7.04
CA ASN A 97 3.44 16.66 8.06
C ASN A 97 2.65 16.54 9.37
N LYS A 98 1.57 15.77 9.37
CA LYS A 98 0.67 15.68 10.52
C LYS A 98 0.41 14.23 10.90
N PRO A 99 0.21 13.94 12.18
CA PRO A 99 -0.07 12.59 12.66
C PRO A 99 -1.50 12.13 12.33
N GLY A 100 -1.79 10.87 12.61
CA GLY A 100 -3.13 10.31 12.61
C GLY A 100 -3.61 9.79 11.26
N TRP A 101 -2.83 9.95 10.20
CA TRP A 101 -3.08 9.34 8.92
C TRP A 101 -1.79 8.75 8.34
N TRP A 102 -1.88 8.00 7.26
CA TRP A 102 -0.83 7.16 6.75
C TRP A 102 -0.76 7.23 5.23
N SER A 103 0.44 7.29 4.68
CA SER A 103 0.68 7.17 3.24
C SER A 103 1.59 6.00 2.94
N ALA A 104 1.35 5.36 1.78
CA ALA A 104 2.16 4.24 1.34
C ALA A 104 2.37 4.20 -0.18
N PHE A 105 3.59 3.84 -0.56
CA PHE A 105 3.98 3.43 -1.91
C PHE A 105 4.39 1.97 -1.89
N TRP A 106 3.66 1.12 -2.59
CA TRP A 106 3.78 -0.32 -2.50
C TRP A 106 3.35 -1.06 -3.76
N LEU A 107 3.69 -2.33 -3.82
CA LEU A 107 3.31 -3.22 -4.91
C LEU A 107 2.45 -4.36 -4.39
N GLN A 108 1.48 -4.78 -5.19
CA GLN A 108 0.67 -5.94 -4.87
C GLN A 108 0.47 -6.85 -6.07
N SER A 109 0.35 -8.14 -5.77
CA SER A 109 0.04 -9.16 -6.74
C SER A 109 -1.48 -9.25 -7.01
N PRO A 110 -1.89 -9.51 -8.25
CA PRO A 110 -3.28 -9.80 -8.56
C PRO A 110 -3.81 -11.07 -7.87
N THR A 111 -2.93 -11.96 -7.44
CA THR A 111 -3.27 -13.30 -6.90
C THR A 111 -2.69 -13.57 -5.52
N ILE A 112 -2.34 -12.54 -4.77
CA ILE A 112 -1.78 -12.71 -3.42
C ILE A 112 -2.65 -13.61 -2.54
N GLY A 113 -2.06 -14.65 -1.96
CA GLY A 113 -2.79 -15.62 -1.13
C GLY A 113 -3.68 -16.59 -1.90
N ALA A 114 -3.67 -16.58 -3.24
CA ALA A 114 -4.37 -17.60 -4.04
C ALA A 114 -3.75 -18.99 -3.90
N THR A 115 -2.49 -19.07 -3.54
CA THR A 115 -1.79 -20.26 -3.08
C THR A 115 -0.85 -19.90 -1.94
N LEU A 116 -0.29 -20.90 -1.25
CA LEU A 116 0.76 -20.71 -0.24
C LEU A 116 2.16 -20.74 -0.83
N ASP A 117 2.29 -20.54 -2.13
CA ASP A 117 3.55 -20.35 -2.85
C ASP A 117 3.69 -18.88 -3.26
N PRO A 118 4.44 -18.07 -2.51
CA PRO A 118 4.57 -16.65 -2.77
C PRO A 118 5.31 -16.33 -4.07
N GLU A 119 6.10 -17.25 -4.63
CA GLU A 119 6.73 -17.04 -5.93
C GLU A 119 5.69 -16.93 -7.05
N THR A 120 4.62 -17.72 -6.96
CA THR A 120 3.54 -17.79 -7.96
C THR A 120 2.29 -17.01 -7.58
N ALA A 121 1.97 -16.90 -6.30
CA ALA A 121 0.86 -16.07 -5.82
C ALA A 121 1.23 -14.60 -5.67
N GLY A 122 2.53 -14.31 -5.55
CA GLY A 122 3.07 -12.98 -5.38
C GLY A 122 3.22 -12.56 -3.91
N VAL A 123 3.92 -11.47 -3.75
CA VAL A 123 4.28 -10.85 -2.47
C VAL A 123 3.74 -9.41 -2.49
N GLU A 124 3.13 -8.96 -1.41
CA GLU A 124 2.94 -7.52 -1.17
C GLU A 124 4.30 -6.94 -0.75
N VAL A 125 4.70 -5.87 -1.41
CA VAL A 125 5.99 -5.22 -1.18
C VAL A 125 5.76 -3.78 -0.81
N ASP A 126 5.86 -3.48 0.48
CA ASP A 126 5.71 -2.13 1.00
C ASP A 126 7.06 -1.41 0.89
N ILE A 127 7.19 -0.55 -0.14
CA ILE A 127 8.44 0.14 -0.44
C ILE A 127 8.64 1.29 0.54
N MET A 128 7.56 2.00 0.86
CA MET A 128 7.52 3.08 1.82
C MET A 128 6.15 3.13 2.48
N GLU A 129 6.13 3.08 3.80
CA GLU A 129 4.97 3.38 4.62
C GLU A 129 5.35 4.49 5.61
N ASP A 130 4.60 5.60 5.57
CA ASP A 130 4.77 6.74 6.46
C ASP A 130 3.55 6.86 7.38
N PHE A 131 3.74 6.55 8.65
CA PHE A 131 2.73 6.69 9.70
C PHE A 131 2.89 7.99 10.49
N ARG A 132 3.76 8.89 10.02
CA ARG A 132 4.15 10.12 10.67
C ARG A 132 4.56 9.91 12.14
N ARG A 133 5.50 9.02 12.33
CA ARG A 133 6.18 8.85 13.61
C ARG A 133 7.55 9.53 13.59
N ASP A 134 7.56 10.84 13.73
CA ASP A 134 8.79 11.66 13.76
C ASP A 134 9.69 11.48 12.52
N GLY A 135 9.09 11.33 11.35
CA GLY A 135 9.81 11.09 10.10
C GLY A 135 10.37 9.67 9.96
N VAL A 136 9.92 8.73 10.76
CA VAL A 136 10.24 7.31 10.59
C VAL A 136 9.32 6.70 9.55
N VAL A 137 9.91 6.14 8.50
CA VAL A 137 9.23 5.32 7.50
C VAL A 137 9.62 3.86 7.68
N GLN A 138 8.81 2.96 7.15
CA GLN A 138 9.13 1.53 7.16
C GLN A 138 8.98 0.91 5.78
N CYS A 139 9.71 -0.18 5.54
CA CYS A 139 9.48 -1.11 4.45
C CYS A 139 9.21 -2.53 5.00
N ASN A 140 8.46 -3.34 4.24
CA ASN A 140 8.06 -4.67 4.66
C ASN A 140 7.67 -5.53 3.44
N ASN A 141 7.59 -6.85 3.62
CA ASN A 141 6.96 -7.76 2.68
C ASN A 141 5.91 -8.61 3.38
N HIS A 142 4.80 -8.87 2.67
CA HIS A 142 3.74 -9.74 3.15
C HIS A 142 3.36 -10.77 2.08
N TRP A 143 3.03 -12.00 2.50
CA TRP A 143 2.64 -13.07 1.59
C TRP A 143 1.63 -14.04 2.23
N ASN A 144 1.16 -15.01 1.47
CA ASN A 144 0.13 -15.98 1.87
C ASN A 144 -1.23 -15.34 2.17
N GLY A 145 -1.52 -14.18 1.56
CA GLY A 145 -2.74 -13.41 1.80
C GLY A 145 -2.78 -12.76 3.18
N TYR A 146 -3.97 -12.51 3.69
CA TYR A 146 -4.19 -11.73 4.91
C TYR A 146 -4.98 -12.51 5.98
N GLY A 147 -5.03 -13.83 5.85
CA GLY A 147 -5.72 -14.72 6.78
C GLY A 147 -4.78 -15.34 7.81
N SER A 148 -5.16 -16.52 8.29
CA SER A 148 -4.40 -17.25 9.30
C SER A 148 -3.03 -17.78 8.83
N GLN A 149 -2.81 -17.77 7.52
CA GLN A 149 -1.55 -18.20 6.88
C GLN A 149 -0.66 -17.01 6.50
N HIS A 150 -1.09 -15.80 6.83
CA HIS A 150 -0.31 -14.59 6.56
C HIS A 150 1.06 -14.63 7.22
N GLU A 151 2.06 -14.27 6.45
CA GLU A 151 3.45 -14.12 6.88
C GLU A 151 4.01 -12.79 6.41
N SER A 152 5.08 -12.33 7.05
CA SER A 152 5.82 -11.12 6.67
C SER A 152 7.30 -11.22 7.06
N THR A 153 8.13 -10.39 6.43
CA THR A 153 9.55 -10.24 6.84
C THR A 153 9.70 -9.47 8.15
N GLY A 154 8.66 -8.75 8.54
CA GLY A 154 8.72 -7.75 9.60
C GLY A 154 9.17 -6.39 9.08
N ALA A 155 8.67 -5.34 9.71
CA ALA A 155 8.95 -3.97 9.29
C ALA A 155 10.39 -3.57 9.63
N VAL A 156 11.08 -2.96 8.65
CA VAL A 156 12.36 -2.29 8.86
C VAL A 156 12.12 -0.79 8.88
N GLU A 157 12.31 -0.19 10.05
CA GLU A 157 12.11 1.24 10.28
C GLU A 157 13.37 2.03 9.96
N THR A 158 13.23 3.14 9.26
CA THR A 158 14.33 4.04 8.90
C THR A 158 13.92 5.48 9.16
N LYS A 159 14.79 6.23 9.85
CA LYS A 159 14.63 7.67 10.05
C LYS A 159 15.00 8.40 8.77
N VAL A 160 14.07 9.21 8.27
CA VAL A 160 14.30 10.14 7.16
C VAL A 160 14.46 11.53 7.72
N GLU A 161 15.57 12.17 7.39
CA GLU A 161 15.86 13.53 7.83
C GLU A 161 15.21 14.58 6.91
N ASN A 162 14.91 15.76 7.44
CA ASN A 162 14.36 16.89 6.68
C ASN A 162 13.01 16.64 6.00
N THR A 163 12.15 15.81 6.60
CA THR A 163 10.85 15.46 6.04
C THR A 163 9.90 16.64 5.89
N ASP A 164 10.04 17.67 6.69
CA ASP A 164 9.14 18.82 6.69
C ASP A 164 9.31 19.71 5.45
N ASP A 165 10.50 19.80 4.89
CA ASP A 165 10.84 20.73 3.80
C ASP A 165 11.22 20.07 2.48
N GLY A 166 11.49 18.78 2.47
CA GLY A 166 12.11 18.07 1.36
C GLY A 166 11.23 17.04 0.66
N TYR A 167 11.60 16.77 -0.61
CA TYR A 167 11.17 15.57 -1.32
C TYR A 167 12.24 14.50 -1.18
N HIS A 168 11.82 13.30 -0.88
CA HIS A 168 12.66 12.11 -0.79
C HIS A 168 12.29 11.11 -1.88
N SER A 169 13.25 10.33 -2.33
CA SER A 169 13.06 9.24 -3.29
C SER A 169 13.08 7.91 -2.55
N PHE A 170 11.98 7.16 -2.67
CA PHE A 170 11.86 5.81 -2.16
C PHE A 170 11.93 4.83 -3.32
N GLY A 171 12.89 3.91 -3.27
CA GLY A 171 13.21 3.03 -4.36
C GLY A 171 13.18 1.56 -3.98
N LEU A 172 12.83 0.72 -4.95
CA LEU A 172 12.91 -0.73 -4.88
C LEU A 172 13.64 -1.27 -6.11
N LEU A 173 14.74 -1.95 -5.93
CA LEU A 173 15.30 -2.83 -6.96
C LEU A 173 14.76 -4.24 -6.73
N TRP A 174 13.88 -4.67 -7.64
CA TRP A 174 13.34 -6.03 -7.65
C TRP A 174 14.02 -6.86 -8.72
N THR A 175 14.67 -7.93 -8.30
CA THR A 175 15.34 -8.91 -9.18
C THR A 175 14.70 -10.29 -9.00
N PRO A 176 15.05 -11.31 -9.80
CA PRO A 176 14.58 -12.67 -9.56
C PRO A 176 14.94 -13.24 -8.18
N ASP A 177 15.96 -12.68 -7.52
CA ASP A 177 16.59 -13.28 -6.35
C ASP A 177 16.43 -12.45 -5.08
N LYS A 178 16.04 -11.16 -5.23
CA LYS A 178 15.95 -10.24 -4.08
C LYS A 178 15.15 -8.99 -4.36
N TYR A 179 14.78 -8.32 -3.25
CA TYR A 179 14.36 -6.93 -3.18
C TYR A 179 15.43 -6.12 -2.44
N GLU A 180 15.81 -4.97 -2.96
CA GLU A 180 16.67 -4.00 -2.30
C GLU A 180 15.92 -2.67 -2.19
N TYR A 181 15.83 -2.14 -0.97
CA TYR A 181 15.08 -0.93 -0.63
C TYR A 181 16.04 0.25 -0.47
N TYR A 182 15.67 1.38 -1.02
CA TYR A 182 16.50 2.57 -1.06
C TYR A 182 15.73 3.80 -0.59
N ILE A 183 16.41 4.68 0.15
CA ILE A 183 15.97 6.04 0.44
C ILE A 183 17.05 6.99 -0.06
N ASP A 184 16.69 7.93 -0.94
CA ASP A 184 17.60 8.90 -1.55
C ASP A 184 18.86 8.26 -2.16
N GLY A 185 18.70 7.08 -2.77
CA GLY A 185 19.78 6.31 -3.37
C GLY A 185 20.65 5.52 -2.38
N VAL A 186 20.37 5.59 -1.09
CA VAL A 186 21.06 4.80 -0.06
C VAL A 186 20.31 3.50 0.19
N LEU A 187 21.00 2.36 0.07
CA LEU A 187 20.44 1.04 0.41
C LEU A 187 20.16 0.96 1.91
N ILE A 188 18.91 0.63 2.27
CA ILE A 188 18.47 0.54 3.67
C ILE A 188 18.11 -0.88 4.09
N ASN A 189 17.68 -1.72 3.16
CA ASN A 189 17.32 -3.12 3.45
C ASN A 189 17.47 -4.00 2.21
N THR A 190 17.68 -5.30 2.44
CA THR A 190 17.70 -6.34 1.40
C THR A 190 16.93 -7.56 1.89
N GLU A 191 15.95 -8.00 1.09
CA GLU A 191 15.17 -9.21 1.32
C GLU A 191 15.40 -10.21 0.19
N THR A 192 15.70 -11.45 0.54
CA THR A 192 16.02 -12.51 -0.43
C THR A 192 14.97 -13.60 -0.52
N THR A 193 14.01 -13.63 0.42
CA THR A 193 12.94 -14.63 0.45
C THR A 193 11.74 -14.14 1.27
N PRO A 194 10.51 -14.33 0.76
CA PRO A 194 10.20 -14.80 -0.57
C PRO A 194 10.31 -13.68 -1.61
N VAL A 195 10.57 -14.03 -2.86
CA VAL A 195 10.58 -13.09 -3.99
C VAL A 195 9.52 -13.49 -5.02
N SER A 196 8.60 -12.57 -5.31
CA SER A 196 7.57 -12.77 -6.33
C SER A 196 8.19 -12.96 -7.72
N LYS A 197 7.64 -13.91 -8.48
CA LYS A 197 8.04 -14.18 -9.87
C LYS A 197 6.95 -13.81 -10.88
N ILE A 198 5.92 -13.10 -10.43
CA ILE A 198 4.82 -12.65 -11.29
C ILE A 198 4.75 -11.12 -11.33
N PRO A 199 4.19 -10.54 -12.40
CA PRO A 199 4.00 -9.10 -12.48
C PRO A 199 3.10 -8.59 -11.34
N GLN A 200 3.43 -7.41 -10.83
CA GLN A 200 2.70 -6.74 -9.76
C GLN A 200 2.27 -5.34 -10.19
N PHE A 201 1.22 -4.83 -9.58
CA PHE A 201 0.73 -3.48 -9.81
C PHE A 201 1.14 -2.55 -8.67
N ILE A 202 1.14 -1.25 -8.99
CA ILE A 202 1.56 -0.19 -8.10
C ILE A 202 0.35 0.37 -7.38
N LEU A 203 0.52 0.67 -6.08
CA LEU A 203 -0.45 1.39 -5.27
C LEU A 203 0.21 2.62 -4.63
N LEU A 204 -0.57 3.70 -4.61
CA LEU A 204 -0.36 4.88 -3.79
C LEU A 204 -1.61 5.04 -2.93
N THR A 205 -1.46 4.89 -1.62
CA THR A 205 -2.59 4.87 -0.71
C THR A 205 -2.42 5.85 0.44
N THR A 206 -3.53 6.40 0.88
CA THR A 206 -3.61 7.13 2.15
C THR A 206 -4.78 6.59 2.96
N GLU A 207 -4.61 6.49 4.27
CA GLU A 207 -5.65 6.04 5.20
C GLU A 207 -5.65 6.94 6.44
N ALA A 208 -6.84 7.36 6.85
CA ALA A 208 -7.01 8.28 7.99
C ALA A 208 -7.42 7.56 9.27
N ILE A 209 -7.96 6.36 9.14
CA ILE A 209 -8.50 5.59 10.25
C ILE A 209 -8.20 4.13 9.98
N GLY A 210 -7.42 3.53 10.83
CA GLY A 210 -7.15 2.12 10.73
C GLY A 210 -6.30 1.63 11.88
N TYR A 211 -6.19 0.33 11.98
CA TYR A 211 -5.38 -0.31 13.01
C TYR A 211 -3.89 0.11 12.96
N ARG A 212 -3.47 0.77 11.89
CA ARG A 212 -2.10 1.23 11.70
C ARG A 212 -1.89 2.73 11.92
N CYS A 213 -2.92 3.55 11.85
CA CYS A 213 -2.89 4.90 12.40
C CYS A 213 -2.98 4.84 13.94
N SER A 214 -2.32 3.90 14.49
CA SER A 214 -2.67 3.17 15.68
C SER A 214 -2.09 3.68 16.97
N ASP A 215 -1.77 4.91 17.09
CA ASP A 215 -2.02 5.43 18.41
C ASP A 215 -3.52 5.73 18.49
N TRP A 216 -4.22 4.87 19.19
CA TRP A 216 -5.66 5.00 19.44
C TRP A 216 -6.02 6.34 20.06
N ASN A 217 -5.03 7.08 20.56
CA ASN A 217 -5.10 8.46 21.02
C ASN A 217 -5.02 9.47 19.87
N ALA A 218 -4.66 9.06 18.66
CA ALA A 218 -4.51 9.95 17.51
C ALA A 218 -5.84 10.44 16.91
N TRP A 219 -6.98 9.97 17.41
CA TRP A 219 -8.28 10.47 16.98
C TRP A 219 -8.44 11.97 17.23
N ASP A 220 -7.97 12.45 18.38
CA ASP A 220 -8.03 13.86 18.72
C ASP A 220 -7.03 14.67 17.87
N GLU A 221 -5.93 14.04 17.47
CA GLU A 221 -4.91 14.64 16.61
C GLU A 221 -5.35 14.66 15.13
N LEU A 222 -6.15 13.70 14.70
CA LEU A 222 -6.63 13.60 13.32
C LEU A 222 -7.42 14.83 12.87
N GLU A 223 -8.21 15.41 13.79
CA GLU A 223 -8.93 16.66 13.51
C GLU A 223 -7.98 17.80 13.16
N THR A 224 -6.84 17.88 13.82
CA THR A 224 -5.82 18.91 13.56
C THR A 224 -5.05 18.66 12.28
N SER A 225 -5.18 17.46 11.73
CA SER A 225 -4.48 17.02 10.52
C SER A 225 -5.31 17.18 9.25
N VAL A 226 -6.58 17.54 9.37
CA VAL A 226 -7.42 17.86 8.20
C VAL A 226 -6.77 18.96 7.37
N GLY A 227 -6.65 18.72 6.07
CA GLY A 227 -5.95 19.61 5.14
C GLY A 227 -4.46 19.34 5.00
N ASP A 228 -3.88 18.40 5.76
CA ASP A 228 -2.53 17.91 5.50
C ASP A 228 -2.46 17.17 4.16
N THR A 229 -1.27 17.06 3.59
CA THR A 229 -1.06 16.54 2.23
C THR A 229 0.12 15.62 2.14
N TRP A 230 -0.05 14.52 1.39
CA TRP A 230 1.04 13.76 0.82
C TRP A 230 1.22 14.17 -0.64
N LYS A 231 2.43 14.62 -1.01
CA LYS A 231 2.71 15.14 -2.36
C LYS A 231 3.65 14.21 -3.10
N VAL A 232 3.21 13.70 -4.23
CA VAL A 232 4.00 12.82 -5.11
C VAL A 232 4.38 13.60 -6.36
N ASP A 233 5.70 13.76 -6.57
CA ASP A 233 6.29 14.40 -7.75
C ASP A 233 6.22 13.43 -8.95
N PHE A 234 6.73 12.20 -8.78
CA PHE A 234 6.64 11.16 -9.80
C PHE A 234 6.66 9.75 -9.20
N VAL A 235 6.16 8.81 -10.00
CA VAL A 235 6.45 7.38 -9.89
C VAL A 235 7.06 6.94 -11.22
N ARG A 236 8.18 6.22 -11.16
CA ARG A 236 8.92 5.71 -12.32
C ARG A 236 9.23 4.24 -12.16
N VAL A 237 9.24 3.53 -13.29
CA VAL A 237 9.67 2.13 -13.35
C VAL A 237 10.69 2.01 -14.47
N PHE A 238 11.82 1.37 -14.18
CA PHE A 238 12.91 1.17 -15.10
C PHE A 238 13.19 -0.30 -15.28
N ASP A 239 13.32 -0.73 -16.52
CA ASP A 239 13.79 -2.06 -16.85
C ASP A 239 15.27 -2.22 -16.48
N ARG A 240 15.63 -3.42 -16.09
CA ARG A 240 17.02 -3.80 -15.96
C ARG A 240 17.58 -4.03 -17.36
N LYS A 241 18.68 -3.35 -17.69
CA LYS A 241 19.44 -3.60 -18.91
C LYS A 241 20.26 -4.88 -18.81
#